data_56fc6edfa303f9047335534d0484302e
#
_entry.id   56fc6edfa303f9047335534d0484302e
#
_cell.length_a   1.000
_cell.length_b   1.000
_cell.length_c   1.000
_cell.angle_alpha   90.00
_cell.angle_beta   90.00
_cell.angle_gamma   90.00
#
_symmetry.space_group_name_H-M   'P 1'
#
loop_
_entity.id
_entity.type
_entity.pdbx_description
1 polymer ?
#
loop_
_entity_poly.entity_id
_entity_poly.type
_entity_poly.pdbx_seq_one_letter_code
_entity_poly.pdbx_strand_id
1 'polypeptide(L)'
;ARGGGVNRAAFVAVGHVQGIPLGMGHFVIAEGRFDGRHERGEWRNALTTFRARYLRKHATRHAFVSRIAYQRGRNLDPEIQLLLGVENGLRGYPVRQFDGNQLLLLSAEERWFMADDVGQLFSLGVAGFIDSGFVWSEEQSLDLGDLKTAVGVSLLLGSNRLSSRGGIRVDVGYGLNRLEGVGRWVFAAGSDIGF
;
A
#
# COMPACT_ATOMS: atom_id res chain seq x y z
N ALA A 1 12.40 -50.03 11.75
CA ALA A 1 11.76 -49.20 10.71
C ALA A 1 11.26 -47.90 11.35
N ARG A 2 11.93 -46.77 11.11
CA ARG A 2 11.41 -45.48 11.51
C ARG A 2 10.36 -45.07 10.46
N GLY A 3 9.07 -45.10 10.87
CA GLY A 3 7.99 -44.61 10.05
C GLY A 3 8.19 -43.13 9.77
N GLY A 4 8.48 -42.80 8.52
CA GLY A 4 8.50 -41.42 8.03
C GLY A 4 7.08 -40.87 8.10
N GLY A 5 6.79 -40.09 9.15
CA GLY A 5 5.53 -39.36 9.23
C GLY A 5 5.44 -38.38 8.08
N VAL A 6 4.43 -38.52 7.24
CA VAL A 6 4.11 -37.55 6.20
C VAL A 6 3.71 -36.24 6.89
N ASN A 7 4.56 -35.22 6.80
CA ASN A 7 4.22 -33.89 7.28
C ASN A 7 3.08 -33.34 6.40
N ARG A 8 1.87 -33.29 6.94
CA ARG A 8 0.73 -32.66 6.28
C ARG A 8 0.69 -31.20 6.66
N ALA A 9 0.88 -30.33 5.70
CA ALA A 9 0.66 -28.90 5.84
C ALA A 9 -0.59 -28.50 5.02
N ALA A 10 -1.47 -27.70 5.62
CA ALA A 10 -2.60 -27.09 4.94
C ALA A 10 -2.33 -25.59 4.74
N PHE A 11 -2.41 -25.14 3.50
CA PHE A 11 -2.36 -23.70 3.19
C PHE A 11 -3.77 -23.15 3.14
N VAL A 12 -4.00 -22.04 3.84
CA VAL A 12 -5.30 -21.37 3.90
C VAL A 12 -5.10 -19.93 3.47
N ALA A 13 -5.92 -19.49 2.52
CA ALA A 13 -6.04 -18.08 2.12
C ALA A 13 -7.52 -17.74 2.07
N VAL A 14 -7.95 -16.78 2.87
CA VAL A 14 -9.33 -16.27 2.91
C VAL A 14 -9.27 -14.76 2.81
N GLY A 15 -10.06 -14.18 1.91
CA GLY A 15 -10.16 -12.74 1.74
C GLY A 15 -11.56 -12.29 1.41
N HIS A 16 -11.92 -11.10 1.82
CA HIS A 16 -13.15 -10.42 1.48
C HIS A 16 -12.87 -8.99 1.07
N VAL A 17 -13.47 -8.57 -0.03
CA VAL A 17 -13.39 -7.19 -0.53
C VAL A 17 -14.80 -6.65 -0.69
N GLN A 18 -15.06 -5.49 -0.13
CA GLN A 18 -16.35 -4.83 -0.21
C GLN A 18 -16.21 -3.37 -0.62
N GLY A 19 -17.01 -2.97 -1.64
CA GLY A 19 -17.19 -1.59 -2.03
C GLY A 19 -18.49 -1.03 -1.43
N ILE A 20 -18.41 0.12 -0.78
CA ILE A 20 -19.52 0.77 -0.09
C ILE A 20 -19.68 2.18 -0.63
N PRO A 21 -20.77 2.49 -1.38
CA PRO A 21 -21.11 3.86 -1.71
C PRO A 21 -21.65 4.58 -0.46
N LEU A 22 -21.05 5.72 -0.11
CA LEU A 22 -21.47 6.53 1.06
C LEU A 22 -22.30 7.75 0.65
N GLY A 23 -22.66 7.88 -0.63
CA GLY A 23 -23.40 9.00 -1.21
C GLY A 23 -22.77 9.48 -2.52
N MET A 24 -23.34 10.56 -3.10
CA MET A 24 -22.84 11.08 -4.37
C MET A 24 -21.37 11.50 -4.27
N GLY A 25 -20.50 10.83 -5.06
CA GLY A 25 -19.08 11.13 -5.13
C GLY A 25 -18.22 10.55 -3.99
N HIS A 26 -18.79 9.77 -3.07
CA HIS A 26 -18.08 9.14 -1.96
C HIS A 26 -18.13 7.62 -2.07
N PHE A 27 -16.98 6.99 -1.96
CA PHE A 27 -16.84 5.54 -2.09
C PHE A 27 -15.75 5.00 -1.16
N VAL A 28 -16.03 3.89 -0.49
CA VAL A 28 -15.05 3.15 0.34
C VAL A 28 -14.87 1.76 -0.24
N ILE A 29 -13.63 1.31 -0.33
CA ILE A 29 -13.28 -0.08 -0.59
C ILE A 29 -12.56 -0.58 0.64
N ALA A 30 -13.04 -1.65 1.25
CA ALA A 30 -12.39 -2.32 2.36
C ALA A 30 -12.05 -3.76 1.98
N GLU A 31 -10.86 -4.20 2.36
CA GLU A 31 -10.33 -5.54 2.14
C GLU A 31 -9.85 -6.10 3.47
N GLY A 32 -10.27 -7.31 3.79
CA GLY A 32 -9.73 -8.13 4.86
C GLY A 32 -9.21 -9.45 4.28
N ARG A 33 -7.99 -9.85 4.63
CA ARG A 33 -7.37 -11.09 4.14
C ARG A 33 -6.57 -11.77 5.23
N PHE A 34 -6.66 -13.08 5.27
CA PHE A 34 -5.81 -13.94 6.07
C PHE A 34 -5.15 -14.99 5.17
N ASP A 35 -3.84 -15.12 5.31
CA ASP A 35 -3.03 -16.15 4.66
C ASP A 35 -2.24 -16.89 5.76
N GLY A 36 -2.09 -18.20 5.64
CA GLY A 36 -1.31 -18.96 6.62
C GLY A 36 -1.12 -20.41 6.24
N ARG A 37 -0.14 -21.04 6.87
CA ARG A 37 0.14 -22.47 6.78
C ARG A 37 -0.13 -23.12 8.14
N HIS A 38 -1.05 -24.08 8.18
CA HIS A 38 -1.30 -24.88 9.37
C HIS A 38 -0.51 -26.19 9.30
N GLU A 39 0.40 -26.37 10.23
CA GLU A 39 1.28 -27.54 10.28
C GLU A 39 1.50 -27.97 11.73
N ARG A 40 1.34 -29.25 12.02
CA ARG A 40 1.54 -29.86 13.36
C ARG A 40 0.74 -29.20 14.49
N GLY A 41 -0.45 -28.69 14.19
CA GLY A 41 -1.32 -28.02 15.18
C GLY A 41 -1.05 -26.53 15.37
N GLU A 42 -0.08 -25.95 14.66
CA GLU A 42 0.29 -24.55 14.77
C GLU A 42 0.12 -23.80 13.45
N TRP A 43 -0.18 -22.51 13.55
CA TRP A 43 -0.14 -21.60 12.41
C TRP A 43 1.27 -21.06 12.21
N ARG A 44 1.78 -21.21 10.98
CA ARG A 44 3.05 -20.63 10.51
C ARG A 44 2.81 -19.70 9.34
N ASN A 45 3.64 -18.67 9.24
CA ASN A 45 3.53 -17.64 8.21
C ASN A 45 2.10 -17.07 8.15
N ALA A 46 1.47 -16.92 9.32
CA ALA A 46 0.13 -16.38 9.41
C ALA A 46 0.18 -14.85 9.19
N LEU A 47 -0.39 -14.39 8.08
CA LEU A 47 -0.46 -12.98 7.71
C LEU A 47 -1.92 -12.53 7.70
N THR A 48 -2.24 -11.56 8.55
CA THR A 48 -3.52 -10.85 8.53
C THR A 48 -3.30 -9.50 7.86
N THR A 49 -4.09 -9.19 6.86
CA THR A 49 -4.06 -7.92 6.13
C THR A 49 -5.42 -7.25 6.22
N PHE A 50 -5.41 -5.98 6.55
CA PHE A 50 -6.55 -5.08 6.41
C PHE A 50 -6.15 -3.90 5.56
N ARG A 51 -6.95 -3.56 4.56
CA ARG A 51 -6.80 -2.35 3.75
C ARG A 51 -8.13 -1.66 3.60
N ALA A 52 -8.11 -0.34 3.69
CA ALA A 52 -9.26 0.46 3.31
C ALA A 52 -8.81 1.63 2.44
N ARG A 53 -9.64 1.96 1.45
CA ARG A 53 -9.45 3.10 0.56
C ARG A 53 -10.74 3.91 0.52
N TYR A 54 -10.63 5.19 0.78
CA TYR A 54 -11.71 6.13 0.62
C TYR A 54 -11.44 7.00 -0.60
N LEU A 55 -12.45 7.16 -1.45
CA LEU A 55 -12.43 8.06 -2.60
C LEU A 55 -13.55 9.09 -2.45
N ARG A 56 -13.21 10.33 -2.75
CA ARG A 56 -14.17 11.42 -2.84
C ARG A 56 -13.92 12.21 -4.12
N LYS A 57 -14.87 12.15 -5.06
CA LYS A 57 -14.90 13.05 -6.20
C LYS A 57 -15.72 14.28 -5.84
N HIS A 58 -15.05 15.40 -5.53
CA HIS A 58 -15.72 16.61 -5.05
C HIS A 58 -15.84 17.71 -6.11
N ALA A 59 -15.22 17.52 -7.28
CA ALA A 59 -15.41 18.35 -8.46
C ALA A 59 -15.18 17.52 -9.73
N THR A 60 -15.49 18.08 -10.89
CA THR A 60 -15.35 17.39 -12.19
C THR A 60 -13.92 16.89 -12.43
N ARG A 61 -12.93 17.65 -11.96
CA ARG A 61 -11.49 17.38 -12.19
C ARG A 61 -10.69 17.16 -10.91
N HIS A 62 -11.36 17.01 -9.76
CA HIS A 62 -10.70 16.86 -8.47
C HIS A 62 -11.18 15.62 -7.75
N ALA A 63 -10.26 14.86 -7.22
CA ALA A 63 -10.56 13.70 -6.42
C ALA A 63 -9.59 13.56 -5.24
N PHE A 64 -10.13 13.37 -4.06
CA PHE A 64 -9.38 13.02 -2.87
C PHE A 64 -9.36 11.50 -2.70
N VAL A 65 -8.20 10.96 -2.40
CA VAL A 65 -8.00 9.53 -2.11
C VAL A 65 -7.27 9.40 -0.79
N SER A 66 -7.80 8.62 0.13
CA SER A 66 -7.03 8.21 1.30
C SER A 66 -6.98 6.69 1.43
N ARG A 67 -5.93 6.18 2.03
CA ARG A 67 -5.68 4.75 2.22
C ARG A 67 -5.16 4.49 3.62
N ILE A 68 -5.60 3.37 4.18
CA ILE A 68 -5.00 2.75 5.35
C ILE A 68 -4.67 1.31 5.00
N ALA A 69 -3.50 0.85 5.39
CA ALA A 69 -3.12 -0.55 5.33
C ALA A 69 -2.50 -0.95 6.66
N TYR A 70 -3.00 -2.05 7.20
CA TYR A 70 -2.46 -2.70 8.39
C TYR A 70 -2.17 -4.16 8.07
N GLN A 71 -0.98 -4.62 8.41
CA GLN A 71 -0.59 -6.01 8.25
C GLN A 71 0.04 -6.51 9.53
N ARG A 72 -0.27 -7.76 9.88
CA ARG A 72 0.31 -8.45 11.02
C ARG A 72 0.69 -9.85 10.64
N GLY A 73 1.99 -10.15 10.69
CA GLY A 73 2.55 -11.48 10.59
C GLY A 73 2.72 -12.12 11.95
N ARG A 74 2.46 -13.40 12.07
CA ARG A 74 2.72 -14.24 13.26
C ARG A 74 3.42 -15.50 12.85
N ASN A 75 4.42 -15.92 13.64
CA ASN A 75 5.23 -17.11 13.37
C ASN A 75 5.77 -17.10 11.93
N LEU A 76 6.27 -15.95 11.47
CA LEU A 76 6.89 -15.83 10.16
C LEU A 76 8.23 -16.56 10.15
N ASP A 77 8.49 -17.28 9.08
CA ASP A 77 9.82 -17.83 8.82
C ASP A 77 10.81 -16.65 8.62
N PRO A 78 12.09 -16.78 8.99
CA PRO A 78 13.06 -15.66 8.98
C PRO A 78 13.22 -14.95 7.62
N GLU A 79 12.89 -15.64 6.53
CA GLU A 79 12.95 -15.11 5.17
C GLU A 79 11.72 -14.26 4.80
N ILE A 80 10.67 -14.27 5.64
CA ILE A 80 9.41 -13.57 5.38
C ILE A 80 9.32 -12.35 6.29
N GLN A 81 9.41 -11.19 5.67
CA GLN A 81 9.32 -9.89 6.36
C GLN A 81 8.31 -9.00 5.66
N LEU A 82 7.64 -8.15 6.43
CA LEU A 82 6.87 -7.04 5.88
C LEU A 82 7.83 -5.89 5.61
N LEU A 83 7.79 -5.39 4.39
CA LEU A 83 8.70 -4.35 3.93
C LEU A 83 7.91 -3.07 3.66
N LEU A 84 8.51 -1.92 3.95
CA LEU A 84 7.91 -0.62 3.68
C LEU A 84 8.94 0.32 3.05
N GLY A 85 8.51 0.98 1.98
CA GLY A 85 9.28 1.94 1.21
C GLY A 85 8.45 2.46 0.05
N VAL A 86 9.10 3.04 -0.95
CA VAL A 86 8.42 3.67 -2.08
C VAL A 86 7.53 2.69 -2.86
N GLU A 87 7.94 1.44 -3.00
CA GLU A 87 7.19 0.39 -3.71
C GLU A 87 5.91 -0.04 -3.00
N ASN A 88 5.84 0.17 -1.67
CA ASN A 88 4.71 -0.25 -0.84
C ASN A 88 3.84 0.93 -0.38
N GLY A 89 4.17 2.16 -0.85
CA GLY A 89 3.34 3.34 -0.63
C GLY A 89 3.88 4.39 0.33
N LEU A 90 5.08 4.22 0.91
CA LEU A 90 5.78 5.25 1.66
C LEU A 90 6.78 5.97 0.73
N ARG A 91 6.25 6.85 -0.12
CA ARG A 91 6.89 7.37 -1.33
C ARG A 91 8.10 8.28 -1.14
N GLY A 92 8.38 8.74 0.07
CA GLY A 92 9.56 9.55 0.39
C GLY A 92 10.73 8.77 0.96
N TYR A 93 10.67 7.42 0.95
CA TYR A 93 11.73 6.56 1.46
C TYR A 93 12.13 5.50 0.43
N PRO A 94 13.42 5.11 0.36
CA PRO A 94 13.89 4.11 -0.60
C PRO A 94 13.12 2.80 -0.55
N VAL A 95 13.34 1.98 -1.59
CA VAL A 95 12.81 0.61 -1.68
C VAL A 95 13.24 -0.19 -0.46
N ARG A 96 12.27 -0.89 0.20
CA ARG A 96 12.53 -1.77 1.34
C ARG A 96 13.31 -1.11 2.48
N GLN A 97 13.03 0.17 2.74
CA GLN A 97 13.77 0.94 3.74
C GLN A 97 13.52 0.45 5.17
N PHE A 98 12.33 -0.07 5.45
CA PHE A 98 11.93 -0.57 6.75
C PHE A 98 11.41 -1.99 6.62
N ASP A 99 11.74 -2.83 7.62
CA ASP A 99 11.33 -4.23 7.69
C ASP A 99 10.83 -4.61 9.09
N GLY A 100 10.01 -5.65 9.15
CA GLY A 100 9.45 -6.16 10.40
C GLY A 100 8.33 -7.17 10.16
N ASN A 101 7.52 -7.43 11.18
CA ASN A 101 6.41 -8.37 11.08
C ASN A 101 5.03 -7.73 11.32
N GLN A 102 4.98 -6.43 11.62
CA GLN A 102 3.77 -5.63 11.67
C GLN A 102 3.99 -4.34 10.88
N LEU A 103 2.95 -3.88 10.17
CA LEU A 103 3.02 -2.71 9.31
C LEU A 103 1.75 -1.88 9.44
N LEU A 104 1.91 -0.56 9.57
CA LEU A 104 0.86 0.44 9.41
C LEU A 104 1.28 1.44 8.34
N LEU A 105 0.40 1.70 7.39
CA LEU A 105 0.57 2.75 6.37
C LEU A 105 -0.72 3.55 6.26
N LEU A 106 -0.57 4.86 6.29
CA LEU A 106 -1.59 5.86 6.07
C LEU A 106 -1.17 6.69 4.86
N SER A 107 -2.09 7.00 3.97
CA SER A 107 -1.82 7.84 2.80
C SER A 107 -3.02 8.72 2.50
N ALA A 108 -2.76 9.97 2.14
CA ALA A 108 -3.76 10.89 1.64
C ALA A 108 -3.20 11.61 0.41
N GLU A 109 -4.06 11.79 -0.60
CA GLU A 109 -3.66 12.31 -1.89
C GLU A 109 -4.81 13.12 -2.50
N GLU A 110 -4.51 14.33 -2.93
CA GLU A 110 -5.41 15.17 -3.72
C GLU A 110 -4.96 15.13 -5.18
N ARG A 111 -5.87 14.76 -6.07
CA ARG A 111 -5.65 14.60 -7.51
C ARG A 111 -6.35 15.69 -8.30
N TRP A 112 -5.64 16.27 -9.27
CA TRP A 112 -6.14 17.25 -10.22
C TRP A 112 -5.97 16.70 -11.64
N PHE A 113 -7.08 16.45 -12.32
CA PHE A 113 -7.10 16.00 -13.70
C PHE A 113 -7.13 17.23 -14.62
N MET A 114 -6.04 17.47 -15.34
CA MET A 114 -5.88 18.65 -16.17
C MET A 114 -6.47 18.50 -17.57
N ALA A 115 -6.33 17.32 -18.15
CA ALA A 115 -6.83 17.01 -19.49
C ALA A 115 -7.29 15.56 -19.58
N ASP A 116 -8.50 15.35 -20.08
CA ASP A 116 -9.10 14.02 -20.24
C ASP A 116 -8.87 13.43 -21.63
N ASP A 117 -8.26 14.17 -22.56
CA ASP A 117 -8.19 13.78 -23.96
C ASP A 117 -6.99 14.39 -24.70
N VAL A 118 -5.79 14.19 -24.16
CA VAL A 118 -4.55 14.64 -24.81
C VAL A 118 -4.31 13.73 -26.02
N GLY A 119 -4.54 14.28 -27.23
CA GLY A 119 -4.38 13.55 -28.50
C GLY A 119 -5.32 12.37 -28.66
N GLN A 120 -6.49 12.35 -27.99
CA GLN A 120 -7.47 11.25 -27.97
C GLN A 120 -6.93 9.93 -27.40
N LEU A 121 -5.80 9.95 -26.68
CA LEU A 121 -5.11 8.77 -26.22
C LEU A 121 -4.88 8.75 -24.71
N PHE A 122 -4.61 9.91 -24.10
CA PHE A 122 -4.13 9.99 -22.73
C PHE A 122 -4.92 11.00 -21.90
N SER A 123 -5.10 10.69 -20.63
CA SER A 123 -5.48 11.64 -19.59
C SER A 123 -4.23 12.06 -18.81
N LEU A 124 -4.16 13.34 -18.47
CA LEU A 124 -3.06 13.91 -17.70
C LEU A 124 -3.59 14.46 -16.39
N GLY A 125 -2.90 14.15 -15.30
CA GLY A 125 -3.21 14.67 -13.98
C GLY A 125 -1.94 14.87 -13.15
N VAL A 126 -2.10 15.63 -12.09
CA VAL A 126 -1.09 15.78 -11.04
C VAL A 126 -1.72 15.45 -9.69
N ALA A 127 -0.90 15.07 -8.72
CA ALA A 127 -1.37 14.89 -7.36
C ALA A 127 -0.36 15.43 -6.35
N GLY A 128 -0.87 15.96 -5.22
CA GLY A 128 -0.09 16.17 -4.02
C GLY A 128 -0.41 15.09 -3.01
N PHE A 129 0.58 14.58 -2.29
CA PHE A 129 0.38 13.50 -1.34
C PHE A 129 1.13 13.68 -0.02
N ILE A 130 0.59 13.03 1.00
CA ILE A 130 1.24 12.76 2.27
C ILE A 130 1.08 11.29 2.60
N ASP A 131 2.19 10.63 2.95
CA ASP A 131 2.24 9.25 3.40
C ASP A 131 2.86 9.20 4.79
N SER A 132 2.34 8.33 5.65
CA SER A 132 2.90 8.10 6.99
C SER A 132 2.83 6.63 7.31
N GLY A 133 3.94 6.02 7.70
CA GLY A 133 3.98 4.59 7.94
C GLY A 133 5.10 4.18 8.89
N PHE A 134 4.91 3.00 9.46
CA PHE A 134 5.87 2.36 10.36
C PHE A 134 5.79 0.84 10.23
N VAL A 135 6.92 0.20 10.42
CA VAL A 135 7.05 -1.27 10.51
C VAL A 135 7.75 -1.61 11.80
N TRP A 136 7.24 -2.59 12.53
CA TRP A 136 7.79 -2.97 13.84
C TRP A 136 7.77 -4.48 14.06
N SER A 137 8.57 -4.95 15.03
CA SER A 137 8.61 -6.34 15.47
C SER A 137 7.54 -6.64 16.52
N GLU A 138 7.23 -7.92 16.78
CA GLU A 138 6.26 -8.31 17.83
C GLU A 138 6.66 -7.86 19.23
N GLU A 139 7.96 -7.65 19.47
CA GLU A 139 8.49 -7.21 20.75
C GLU A 139 8.34 -5.71 20.98
N GLN A 140 8.03 -4.95 19.93
CA GLN A 140 7.85 -3.50 19.98
C GLN A 140 6.36 -3.15 20.02
N SER A 141 6.01 -2.12 20.76
CA SER A 141 4.68 -1.51 20.70
C SER A 141 4.66 -0.41 19.62
N LEU A 142 3.53 -0.24 18.97
CA LEU A 142 3.33 0.88 18.07
C LEU A 142 3.36 2.19 18.89
N ASP A 143 4.35 3.04 18.60
CA ASP A 143 4.37 4.44 19.03
C ASP A 143 4.08 5.32 17.79
N LEU A 144 3.11 6.22 17.91
CA LEU A 144 2.79 7.16 16.82
C LEU A 144 3.95 8.12 16.51
N GLY A 145 4.85 8.34 17.48
CA GLY A 145 6.10 9.10 17.28
C GLY A 145 7.10 8.43 16.34
N ASP A 146 7.00 7.11 16.16
CA ASP A 146 7.86 6.34 15.26
C ASP A 146 7.45 6.42 13.80
N LEU A 147 6.24 6.91 13.50
CA LEU A 147 5.75 7.05 12.15
C LEU A 147 6.71 7.86 11.28
N LYS A 148 7.12 7.29 10.17
CA LYS A 148 7.93 7.95 9.14
C LYS A 148 6.99 8.61 8.14
N THR A 149 7.12 9.91 7.99
CA THR A 149 6.23 10.72 7.16
C THR A 149 6.95 11.23 5.93
N ALA A 150 6.28 11.22 4.80
CA ALA A 150 6.74 11.75 3.54
C ALA A 150 5.66 12.63 2.91
N VAL A 151 6.10 13.62 2.14
CA VAL A 151 5.24 14.46 1.30
C VAL A 151 5.78 14.45 -0.13
N GLY A 152 4.96 14.74 -1.10
CA GLY A 152 5.44 14.78 -2.47
C GLY A 152 4.37 15.12 -3.49
N VAL A 153 4.79 15.00 -4.75
CA VAL A 153 3.95 15.23 -5.91
C VAL A 153 4.03 14.06 -6.88
N SER A 154 2.97 13.87 -7.64
CA SER A 154 2.88 12.81 -8.64
C SER A 154 2.40 13.38 -9.98
N LEU A 155 2.97 12.87 -11.07
CA LEU A 155 2.44 13.00 -12.41
C LEU A 155 1.65 11.73 -12.74
N LEU A 156 0.39 11.89 -13.19
CA LEU A 156 -0.52 10.80 -13.49
C LEU A 156 -0.81 10.80 -14.99
N LEU A 157 -0.49 9.69 -15.67
CA LEU A 157 -0.73 9.50 -17.09
C LEU A 157 -1.65 8.29 -17.25
N GLY A 158 -2.91 8.53 -17.61
CA GLY A 158 -3.90 7.48 -17.88
C GLY A 158 -4.04 7.21 -19.38
N SER A 159 -4.39 5.99 -19.76
CA SER A 159 -4.72 5.66 -21.15
C SER A 159 -6.23 5.53 -21.33
N ASN A 160 -6.81 6.30 -22.24
CA ASN A 160 -8.25 6.24 -22.53
C ASN A 160 -8.64 5.05 -23.44
N ARG A 161 -7.66 4.35 -24.03
CA ARG A 161 -7.89 3.25 -24.99
C ARG A 161 -7.69 1.86 -24.42
N LEU A 162 -7.01 1.72 -23.28
CA LEU A 162 -6.87 0.43 -22.64
C LEU A 162 -8.07 0.18 -21.72
N SER A 163 -8.84 -0.83 -22.06
CA SER A 163 -9.93 -1.38 -21.22
C SER A 163 -9.40 -1.95 -19.87
N SER A 164 -8.10 -2.10 -19.72
CA SER A 164 -7.42 -2.34 -18.44
C SER A 164 -7.04 -0.98 -17.84
N ARG A 165 -7.51 -0.72 -16.65
CA ARG A 165 -7.33 0.49 -15.81
C ARG A 165 -5.85 0.77 -15.45
N GLY A 166 -4.95 0.72 -16.43
CA GLY A 166 -3.53 0.92 -16.27
C GLY A 166 -3.15 2.35 -16.63
N GLY A 167 -2.53 3.05 -15.73
CA GLY A 167 -1.88 4.32 -15.99
C GLY A 167 -0.44 4.29 -15.49
N ILE A 168 0.37 5.21 -15.99
CA ILE A 168 1.73 5.43 -15.51
C ILE A 168 1.68 6.55 -14.48
N ARG A 169 2.39 6.33 -13.39
CA ARG A 169 2.55 7.30 -12.30
C ARG A 169 4.04 7.56 -12.12
N VAL A 170 4.42 8.82 -12.00
CA VAL A 170 5.78 9.23 -11.62
C VAL A 170 5.67 10.06 -10.35
N ASP A 171 6.36 9.63 -9.30
CA ASP A 171 6.34 10.23 -7.98
C ASP A 171 7.68 10.89 -7.67
N VAL A 172 7.61 12.05 -7.03
CA VAL A 172 8.74 12.71 -6.36
C VAL A 172 8.36 12.90 -4.91
N GLY A 173 9.00 12.13 -4.03
CA GLY A 173 8.74 12.12 -2.61
C GLY A 173 9.88 12.69 -1.79
N TYR A 174 9.56 13.32 -0.66
CA TYR A 174 10.50 13.87 0.30
C TYR A 174 10.21 13.32 1.69
N GLY A 175 11.20 12.61 2.28
CA GLY A 175 11.12 12.09 3.64
C GLY A 175 11.30 13.19 4.68
N LEU A 176 10.31 13.39 5.55
CA LEU A 176 10.34 14.42 6.59
C LEU A 176 11.24 14.00 7.76
N ASN A 177 11.25 12.72 8.12
CA ASN A 177 12.10 12.21 9.18
C ASN A 177 13.49 11.94 8.61
N ARG A 178 14.50 12.58 9.22
CA ARG A 178 15.89 12.38 8.80
C ARG A 178 16.36 10.98 9.25
N LEU A 179 16.89 10.23 8.31
CA LEU A 179 17.57 8.97 8.55
C LEU A 179 19.05 9.12 8.18
N GLU A 180 19.92 8.57 8.99
CA GLU A 180 21.36 8.65 8.77
C GLU A 180 21.74 7.84 7.53
N GLY A 181 22.56 8.43 6.65
CA GLY A 181 22.99 7.78 5.39
C GLY A 181 21.92 7.65 4.32
N VAL A 182 20.69 8.16 4.53
CA VAL A 182 19.60 8.05 3.55
C VAL A 182 19.25 9.42 2.96
N GLY A 183 19.20 9.49 1.62
CA GLY A 183 18.74 10.67 0.90
C GLY A 183 17.26 10.95 1.17
N ARG A 184 16.89 12.21 1.29
CA ARG A 184 15.50 12.60 1.55
C ARG A 184 14.61 12.60 0.32
N TRP A 185 15.18 12.68 -0.88
CA TRP A 185 14.46 12.70 -2.13
C TRP A 185 14.41 11.30 -2.74
N VAL A 186 13.22 10.87 -3.11
CA VAL A 186 12.97 9.59 -3.77
C VAL A 186 12.17 9.84 -5.03
N PHE A 187 12.64 9.25 -6.13
CA PHE A 187 11.97 9.28 -7.43
C PHE A 187 11.51 7.86 -7.76
N ALA A 188 10.26 7.72 -8.15
CA ALA A 188 9.70 6.42 -8.49
C ALA A 188 8.79 6.53 -9.72
N ALA A 189 8.70 5.44 -10.48
CA ALA A 189 7.73 5.28 -11.53
C ALA A 189 7.02 3.93 -11.37
N GLY A 190 5.71 3.91 -11.58
CA GLY A 190 4.90 2.73 -11.43
C GLY A 190 3.68 2.73 -12.35
N SER A 191 3.00 1.58 -12.43
CA SER A 191 1.81 1.40 -13.24
C SER A 191 0.50 1.38 -12.44
N ASP A 192 0.52 1.78 -11.17
CA ASP A 192 -0.67 1.77 -10.31
C ASP A 192 -1.27 3.17 -10.19
N ILE A 193 -2.17 3.49 -11.10
CA ILE A 193 -3.16 4.56 -10.90
C ILE A 193 -4.42 3.92 -10.31
N GLY A 194 -4.28 3.07 -9.30
CA GLY A 194 -5.40 2.33 -8.70
C GLY A 194 -6.55 3.26 -8.32
N PHE A 195 -7.65 3.17 -9.08
CA PHE A 195 -8.97 3.68 -8.75
C PHE A 195 -9.70 2.68 -7.88
#